data_b38d4c7df48668cf2fae109306d07dab
#
_entry.id   b38d4c7df48668cf2fae109306d07dab
#
_cell.length_a   1.000
_cell.length_b   1.000
_cell.length_c   1.000
_cell.angle_alpha   90.00
_cell.angle_beta   90.00
_cell.angle_gamma   90.00
#
_symmetry.space_group_name_H-M   'P 1'
#
loop_
_entity.id
_entity.type
_entity.pdbx_description
1 polymer ?
#
loop_
_entity_poly.entity_id
_entity_poly.type
_entity_poly.pdbx_seq_one_letter_code
_entity_poly.pdbx_strand_id
1 'polypeptide(L)'
;MSTRASALAEKRLHGLSVQTVGRRVWFAKVTIGLAAMLTLAGCAGRATNFLIPTGQQFAGTSRIDILAATTRQSENTQPGELYSGERAIGLHFADIAVSIPPASARKAGDVQWPASGGGNPLTEFTTIAAEKVGKEQALDRFYARLRKTPHRNVLVFVHGYNTRFEEAVYRFAQVAHDAKAPAVPLLFTWPSRGRLLAYTYDRESANYSRDSLEAVLQFLVKDKSVNEVTILAHSMGNWVTMEALRQMSIRDKGIHGKIKNVMLAAPDIDVDVFRRQVASIGDKRPPFYLFVSQDDKALAFSTRVWGNTARVGSVDPEQEPYRTMFAKERIKVFDLTKEKSGDSLNHGKFANSPEVVQIIGGQIASGQTLTDSRAGLGDKLGLVVTGAAGVVGRAASIAVSAPVAIIDGRTREGLSDQFNELGGQVKQTVGGVVAPLQQ
;
A
#
# COMPACT_ATOMS: atom_id res chain seq x y z
N MET A 1 69.03 2.12 46.21
CA MET A 1 67.60 1.78 46.45
C MET A 1 66.65 2.34 45.36
N SER A 2 67.13 2.65 44.16
CA SER A 2 66.32 3.31 43.13
C SER A 2 65.91 2.41 41.93
N THR A 3 66.41 1.20 41.81
CA THR A 3 66.21 0.36 40.60
C THR A 3 65.08 -0.68 40.70
N ARG A 4 64.50 -0.90 41.89
CA ARG A 4 63.41 -1.87 42.06
C ARG A 4 61.97 -1.26 41.93
N ALA A 5 61.85 0.04 42.03
CA ALA A 5 60.55 0.71 41.95
C ALA A 5 60.06 0.91 40.50
N SER A 6 60.97 1.11 39.54
CA SER A 6 60.62 1.34 38.13
C SER A 6 60.14 0.06 37.42
N ALA A 7 60.71 -1.12 37.76
CA ALA A 7 60.32 -2.40 37.14
C ALA A 7 58.92 -2.89 37.55
N LEU A 8 58.44 -2.50 38.72
CA LEU A 8 57.10 -2.84 39.19
C LEU A 8 55.98 -1.94 38.60
N ALA A 9 56.32 -0.73 38.27
CA ALA A 9 55.38 0.22 37.60
C ALA A 9 55.17 -0.15 36.13
N GLU A 10 56.21 -0.56 35.40
CA GLU A 10 56.09 -1.00 34.01
C GLU A 10 55.29 -2.29 33.86
N LYS A 11 55.47 -3.28 34.76
CA LYS A 11 54.67 -4.50 34.74
C LYS A 11 53.18 -4.29 35.02
N ARG A 12 52.81 -3.29 35.86
CA ARG A 12 51.39 -2.94 36.10
C ARG A 12 50.73 -2.24 34.92
N LEU A 13 51.46 -1.38 34.21
CA LEU A 13 50.94 -0.67 33.03
C LEU A 13 50.75 -1.61 31.84
N HIS A 14 51.66 -2.61 31.62
CA HIS A 14 51.45 -3.63 30.58
C HIS A 14 50.31 -4.59 30.87
N GLY A 15 50.10 -4.97 32.12
CA GLY A 15 48.95 -5.85 32.49
C GLY A 15 47.58 -5.21 32.31
N LEU A 16 47.46 -3.89 32.53
CA LEU A 16 46.19 -3.17 32.34
C LEU A 16 45.84 -2.92 30.87
N SER A 17 46.86 -2.72 30.00
CA SER A 17 46.63 -2.49 28.56
C SER A 17 46.21 -3.76 27.83
N VAL A 18 46.73 -4.92 28.18
CA VAL A 18 46.38 -6.20 27.55
C VAL A 18 44.96 -6.65 27.92
N GLN A 19 44.52 -6.42 29.17
CA GLN A 19 43.15 -6.78 29.60
C GLN A 19 42.09 -5.88 28.98
N THR A 20 42.34 -4.59 28.75
CA THR A 20 41.40 -3.67 28.14
C THR A 20 41.26 -3.90 26.63
N VAL A 21 42.32 -4.29 25.93
CA VAL A 21 42.31 -4.64 24.51
C VAL A 21 41.57 -5.97 24.32
N GLY A 22 41.84 -6.99 25.14
CA GLY A 22 41.16 -8.27 25.08
C GLY A 22 39.63 -8.16 25.29
N ARG A 23 39.19 -7.34 26.26
CA ARG A 23 37.76 -7.09 26.47
C ARG A 23 37.10 -6.37 25.29
N ARG A 24 37.74 -5.37 24.72
CA ARG A 24 37.20 -4.65 23.54
C ARG A 24 37.09 -5.56 22.30
N VAL A 25 38.08 -6.41 22.05
CA VAL A 25 38.04 -7.38 20.95
C VAL A 25 36.97 -8.46 21.19
N TRP A 26 36.79 -8.90 22.45
CA TRP A 26 35.75 -9.87 22.80
C TRP A 26 34.34 -9.29 22.63
N PHE A 27 34.09 -8.04 23.10
CA PHE A 27 32.82 -7.34 22.88
C PHE A 27 32.54 -7.09 21.40
N ALA A 28 33.55 -6.73 20.60
CA ALA A 28 33.39 -6.56 19.16
C ALA A 28 33.01 -7.88 18.47
N LYS A 29 33.64 -9.00 18.85
CA LYS A 29 33.30 -10.33 18.29
C LYS A 29 31.91 -10.80 18.71
N VAL A 30 31.49 -10.55 19.94
CA VAL A 30 30.13 -10.87 20.43
C VAL A 30 29.10 -10.01 19.73
N THR A 31 29.37 -8.72 19.52
CA THR A 31 28.43 -7.81 18.81
C THR A 31 28.30 -8.18 17.34
N ILE A 32 29.39 -8.55 16.67
CA ILE A 32 29.38 -9.04 15.28
C ILE A 32 28.66 -10.38 15.20
N GLY A 33 28.88 -11.30 16.15
CA GLY A 33 28.17 -12.57 16.21
C GLY A 33 26.67 -12.41 16.44
N LEU A 34 26.27 -11.49 17.32
CA LEU A 34 24.85 -11.19 17.59
C LEU A 34 24.18 -10.50 16.38
N ALA A 35 24.88 -9.59 15.70
CA ALA A 35 24.41 -8.96 14.47
C ALA A 35 24.27 -9.98 13.33
N ALA A 36 25.22 -10.94 13.21
CA ALA A 36 25.14 -12.03 12.23
C ALA A 36 24.00 -13.01 12.54
N MET A 37 23.73 -13.32 13.82
CA MET A 37 22.57 -14.13 14.22
C MET A 37 21.23 -13.42 13.95
N LEU A 38 21.15 -12.12 14.15
CA LEU A 38 19.94 -11.33 13.85
C LEU A 38 19.67 -11.25 12.34
N THR A 39 20.70 -11.25 11.50
CA THR A 39 20.54 -11.30 10.04
C THR A 39 20.13 -12.68 9.53
N LEU A 40 20.53 -13.76 10.20
CA LEU A 40 20.10 -15.13 9.88
C LEU A 40 18.66 -15.43 10.33
N ALA A 41 18.20 -14.85 11.42
CA ALA A 41 16.83 -15.01 11.89
C ALA A 41 15.79 -14.33 10.97
N GLY A 42 16.19 -13.30 10.21
CA GLY A 42 15.31 -12.63 9.23
C GLY A 42 15.07 -13.43 7.94
N CYS A 43 15.85 -14.48 7.67
CA CYS A 43 15.70 -15.34 6.49
C CYS A 43 14.96 -16.66 6.77
N ALA A 44 14.77 -17.03 8.04
CA ALA A 44 14.08 -18.26 8.40
C ALA A 44 12.58 -17.99 8.56
N GLY A 45 11.78 -18.32 7.54
CA GLY A 45 10.33 -18.35 7.69
C GLY A 45 9.49 -17.71 6.60
N ARG A 46 10.08 -17.14 5.56
CA ARG A 46 9.28 -16.61 4.45
C ARG A 46 8.82 -17.76 3.55
N ALA A 47 7.51 -18.04 3.50
CA ALA A 47 6.95 -19.08 2.65
C ALA A 47 7.41 -18.90 1.20
N THR A 48 7.72 -20.03 0.53
CA THR A 48 8.16 -20.07 -0.88
C THR A 48 7.33 -21.08 -1.64
N ASN A 49 7.29 -20.97 -2.96
CA ASN A 49 6.71 -21.96 -3.86
C ASN A 49 5.22 -22.24 -3.61
N PHE A 50 4.43 -21.23 -3.22
CA PHE A 50 3.03 -21.44 -2.91
C PHE A 50 2.06 -21.19 -4.08
N LEU A 51 2.55 -20.78 -5.26
CA LEU A 51 1.72 -20.79 -6.48
C LEU A 51 1.67 -22.20 -7.13
N ILE A 52 1.70 -23.26 -6.33
CA ILE A 52 1.50 -24.62 -6.82
C ILE A 52 -0.01 -24.85 -6.95
N PRO A 53 -0.52 -25.10 -8.21
CA PRO A 53 -1.93 -25.28 -8.41
C PRO A 53 -2.48 -26.53 -7.73
N THR A 54 -3.57 -26.40 -6.98
CA THR A 54 -4.33 -27.52 -6.43
C THR A 54 -5.31 -28.10 -7.46
N GLY A 55 -5.65 -27.35 -8.51
CA GLY A 55 -6.62 -27.72 -9.54
C GLY A 55 -8.06 -27.75 -9.04
N GLN A 56 -8.33 -27.52 -7.77
CA GLN A 56 -9.64 -27.66 -7.17
C GLN A 56 -10.03 -26.45 -6.32
N GLN A 57 -11.31 -26.12 -6.34
CA GLN A 57 -11.91 -25.20 -5.38
C GLN A 57 -12.68 -26.01 -4.34
N PHE A 58 -12.39 -25.76 -3.07
CA PHE A 58 -13.03 -26.46 -1.95
C PHE A 58 -14.33 -25.74 -1.55
N ALA A 59 -15.29 -26.53 -1.05
CA ALA A 59 -16.57 -25.99 -0.59
C ALA A 59 -16.36 -24.99 0.57
N GLY A 60 -17.10 -23.88 0.55
CA GLY A 60 -17.02 -22.83 1.55
C GLY A 60 -15.88 -21.82 1.35
N THR A 61 -14.93 -22.06 0.41
CA THR A 61 -13.88 -21.11 0.07
C THR A 61 -14.35 -20.08 -0.96
N SER A 62 -13.74 -18.88 -0.94
CA SER A 62 -13.94 -17.86 -1.97
C SER A 62 -12.86 -17.97 -3.04
N ARG A 63 -13.18 -17.55 -4.27
CA ARG A 63 -12.24 -17.52 -5.40
C ARG A 63 -12.01 -16.10 -5.86
N ILE A 64 -10.76 -15.73 -6.05
CA ILE A 64 -10.34 -14.48 -6.69
C ILE A 64 -9.49 -14.79 -7.91
N ASP A 65 -9.96 -14.35 -9.07
CA ASP A 65 -9.27 -14.49 -10.35
C ASP A 65 -8.48 -13.20 -10.66
N ILE A 66 -7.16 -13.31 -10.73
CA ILE A 66 -6.24 -12.18 -10.96
C ILE A 66 -5.60 -12.33 -12.34
N LEU A 67 -5.66 -11.29 -13.15
CA LEU A 67 -4.81 -11.15 -14.32
C LEU A 67 -3.58 -10.35 -13.93
N ALA A 68 -2.38 -10.89 -14.16
CA ALA A 68 -1.13 -10.20 -13.90
C ALA A 68 -0.49 -9.74 -15.22
N ALA A 69 -0.05 -8.48 -15.24
CA ALA A 69 0.86 -7.92 -16.23
C ALA A 69 2.20 -7.65 -15.55
N THR A 70 3.31 -8.11 -16.13
CA THR A 70 4.61 -8.09 -15.46
C THR A 70 5.77 -7.76 -16.39
N THR A 71 6.77 -7.07 -15.82
CA THR A 71 8.08 -6.84 -16.44
C THR A 71 9.17 -7.75 -15.83
N ARG A 72 8.77 -8.78 -15.07
CA ARG A 72 9.67 -9.76 -14.47
C ARG A 72 10.10 -10.81 -15.49
N GLN A 73 11.31 -11.31 -15.34
CA GLN A 73 11.82 -12.47 -16.09
C GLN A 73 11.01 -13.72 -15.73
N SER A 74 10.60 -14.45 -16.76
CA SER A 74 9.94 -15.74 -16.61
C SER A 74 10.87 -16.73 -15.92
N GLU A 75 10.32 -17.51 -14.99
CA GLU A 75 11.03 -18.54 -14.24
C GLU A 75 10.35 -19.89 -14.44
N ASN A 76 11.13 -20.97 -14.54
CA ASN A 76 10.64 -22.33 -14.76
C ASN A 76 11.41 -23.35 -13.92
N THR A 77 12.38 -22.92 -13.12
CA THR A 77 13.29 -23.83 -12.41
C THR A 77 12.69 -24.43 -11.16
N GLN A 78 11.72 -23.74 -10.55
CA GLN A 78 11.08 -24.20 -9.32
C GLN A 78 9.56 -24.28 -9.46
N PRO A 79 8.92 -25.36 -8.99
CA PRO A 79 7.48 -25.46 -8.94
C PRO A 79 6.87 -24.29 -8.14
N GLY A 80 5.81 -23.66 -8.67
CA GLY A 80 5.13 -22.56 -8.00
C GLY A 80 5.82 -21.19 -8.10
N GLU A 81 6.90 -21.09 -8.89
CA GLU A 81 7.55 -19.83 -9.23
C GLU A 81 7.37 -19.52 -10.72
N LEU A 82 6.49 -18.56 -11.05
CA LEU A 82 6.21 -18.19 -12.44
C LEU A 82 7.19 -17.14 -12.97
N TYR A 83 7.59 -16.21 -12.10
CA TYR A 83 8.43 -15.07 -12.46
C TYR A 83 9.42 -14.76 -11.33
N SER A 84 10.66 -14.52 -11.71
CA SER A 84 11.75 -14.16 -10.79
C SER A 84 11.73 -12.67 -10.41
N GLY A 85 12.73 -12.24 -9.63
CA GLY A 85 13.00 -10.83 -9.35
C GLY A 85 13.79 -10.09 -10.42
N GLU A 86 14.15 -10.75 -11.53
CA GLU A 86 14.95 -10.16 -12.60
C GLU A 86 14.07 -9.46 -13.66
N ARG A 87 14.68 -8.53 -14.42
CA ARG A 87 13.98 -7.73 -15.43
C ARG A 87 13.88 -8.51 -16.73
N ALA A 88 12.69 -8.49 -17.34
CA ALA A 88 12.45 -9.00 -18.69
C ALA A 88 12.20 -7.88 -19.69
N ILE A 89 12.45 -8.12 -20.96
CA ILE A 89 12.10 -7.20 -22.04
C ILE A 89 10.60 -7.33 -22.33
N GLY A 90 9.89 -6.20 -22.27
CA GLY A 90 8.46 -6.13 -22.58
C GLY A 90 7.55 -6.58 -21.44
N LEU A 91 6.26 -6.71 -21.75
CA LEU A 91 5.23 -7.18 -20.84
C LEU A 91 4.97 -8.66 -21.03
N HIS A 92 4.91 -9.37 -19.93
CA HIS A 92 4.45 -10.76 -19.82
C HIS A 92 3.16 -10.83 -19.02
N PHE A 93 2.43 -11.93 -19.17
CA PHE A 93 1.12 -12.06 -18.53
C PHE A 93 0.99 -13.41 -17.83
N ALA A 94 0.24 -13.42 -16.73
CA ALA A 94 -0.17 -14.64 -16.06
C ALA A 94 -1.64 -14.55 -15.64
N ASP A 95 -2.27 -15.70 -15.56
CA ASP A 95 -3.60 -15.87 -15.05
C ASP A 95 -3.60 -16.74 -13.81
N ILE A 96 -4.08 -16.18 -12.69
CA ILE A 96 -3.98 -16.83 -11.39
C ILE A 96 -5.35 -16.84 -10.72
N ALA A 97 -5.75 -18.00 -10.20
CA ALA A 97 -6.92 -18.15 -9.36
C ALA A 97 -6.50 -18.54 -7.95
N VAL A 98 -6.82 -17.69 -6.98
CA VAL A 98 -6.52 -17.88 -5.55
C VAL A 98 -7.78 -18.31 -4.82
N SER A 99 -7.67 -19.35 -3.98
CA SER A 99 -8.67 -19.79 -3.02
C SER A 99 -8.42 -19.10 -1.69
N ILE A 100 -9.46 -18.51 -1.13
CA ILE A 100 -9.45 -17.81 0.15
C ILE A 100 -10.26 -18.62 1.15
N PRO A 101 -9.76 -18.87 2.38
CA PRO A 101 -10.44 -19.67 3.39
C PRO A 101 -11.86 -19.20 3.69
N PRO A 102 -12.73 -20.07 4.22
CA PRO A 102 -14.08 -19.71 4.67
C PRO A 102 -14.07 -18.58 5.69
N ALA A 103 -15.14 -17.80 5.74
CA ALA A 103 -15.26 -16.66 6.66
C ALA A 103 -15.04 -17.02 8.14
N SER A 104 -15.37 -18.26 8.55
CA SER A 104 -15.14 -18.78 9.90
C SER A 104 -13.66 -18.93 10.27
N ALA A 105 -12.79 -19.16 9.27
CA ALA A 105 -11.33 -19.27 9.45
C ALA A 105 -10.59 -18.01 9.00
N ARG A 106 -11.31 -17.05 8.38
CA ARG A 106 -10.74 -15.86 7.78
C ARG A 106 -10.52 -14.77 8.84
N LYS A 107 -9.32 -14.18 8.82
CA LYS A 107 -9.03 -12.94 9.52
C LYS A 107 -8.87 -11.83 8.48
N ALA A 108 -9.86 -10.95 8.37
CA ALA A 108 -9.83 -9.85 7.43
C ALA A 108 -8.59 -8.97 7.63
N GLY A 109 -7.98 -8.51 6.55
CA GLY A 109 -6.72 -7.78 6.55
C GLY A 109 -5.47 -8.67 6.53
N ASP A 110 -5.56 -9.94 6.92
CA ASP A 110 -4.41 -10.84 6.92
C ASP A 110 -4.39 -11.76 5.70
N VAL A 111 -3.20 -12.00 5.15
CA VAL A 111 -2.94 -13.15 4.28
C VAL A 111 -2.56 -14.31 5.18
N GLN A 112 -3.39 -15.34 5.21
CA GLN A 112 -3.07 -16.59 5.89
C GLN A 112 -2.17 -17.41 4.98
N TRP A 113 -0.86 -17.19 5.14
CA TRP A 113 0.17 -17.79 4.30
C TRP A 113 0.20 -19.31 4.48
N PRO A 114 0.36 -20.10 3.39
CA PRO A 114 0.52 -21.54 3.50
C PRO A 114 1.82 -21.88 4.23
N ALA A 115 1.72 -22.82 5.16
CA ALA A 115 2.87 -23.31 5.92
C ALA A 115 3.81 -24.17 5.07
N SER A 116 3.30 -24.79 3.99
CA SER A 116 4.03 -25.62 3.03
C SER A 116 3.45 -25.47 1.63
N GLY A 117 4.18 -25.97 0.62
CA GLY A 117 3.68 -25.95 -0.76
C GLY A 117 2.29 -26.58 -0.89
N GLY A 118 1.36 -25.84 -1.48
CA GLY A 118 -0.05 -26.21 -1.63
C GLY A 118 -0.99 -25.71 -0.53
N GLY A 119 -0.56 -25.73 0.74
CA GLY A 119 -1.37 -25.22 1.86
C GLY A 119 -2.67 -25.98 2.17
N ASN A 120 -3.41 -25.54 3.20
CA ASN A 120 -4.71 -26.05 3.56
C ASN A 120 -5.80 -25.04 3.16
N PRO A 121 -6.66 -25.31 2.16
CA PRO A 121 -7.64 -24.36 1.65
C PRO A 121 -8.71 -23.94 2.66
N LEU A 122 -8.90 -24.70 3.74
CA LEU A 122 -9.87 -24.36 4.79
C LEU A 122 -9.33 -23.37 5.82
N THR A 123 -8.01 -23.18 5.89
CA THR A 123 -7.36 -22.29 6.89
C THR A 123 -6.34 -21.33 6.29
N GLU A 124 -5.88 -21.59 5.07
CA GLU A 124 -4.81 -20.85 4.39
C GLU A 124 -5.22 -20.44 2.99
N PHE A 125 -4.60 -19.41 2.47
CA PHE A 125 -4.71 -19.08 1.05
C PHE A 125 -4.03 -20.18 0.24
N THR A 126 -4.67 -20.62 -0.84
CA THR A 126 -4.10 -21.63 -1.75
C THR A 126 -4.29 -21.20 -3.19
N THR A 127 -3.51 -21.79 -4.09
CA THR A 127 -3.60 -21.51 -5.52
C THR A 127 -4.45 -22.57 -6.20
N ILE A 128 -5.56 -22.17 -6.83
CA ILE A 128 -6.40 -23.07 -7.63
C ILE A 128 -5.73 -23.32 -8.98
N ALA A 129 -5.31 -22.24 -9.65
CA ALA A 129 -4.63 -22.25 -10.94
C ALA A 129 -3.63 -21.12 -11.02
N ALA A 130 -2.49 -21.34 -11.68
CA ALA A 130 -1.49 -20.33 -11.96
C ALA A 130 -0.76 -20.70 -13.25
N GLU A 131 -0.89 -19.88 -14.28
CA GLU A 131 -0.29 -20.14 -15.58
C GLU A 131 0.20 -18.87 -16.24
N LYS A 132 1.31 -18.97 -16.97
CA LYS A 132 1.76 -17.91 -17.89
C LYS A 132 0.92 -17.99 -19.15
N VAL A 133 0.47 -16.85 -19.64
CA VAL A 133 -0.41 -16.76 -20.81
C VAL A 133 0.16 -15.78 -21.84
N GLY A 134 -0.12 -16.03 -23.10
CA GLY A 134 0.16 -15.08 -24.16
C GLY A 134 -0.74 -13.85 -24.11
N LYS A 135 -0.38 -12.80 -24.84
CA LYS A 135 -1.12 -11.52 -24.84
C LYS A 135 -2.58 -11.71 -25.27
N GLU A 136 -2.83 -12.48 -26.31
CA GLU A 136 -4.18 -12.74 -26.83
C GLU A 136 -5.04 -13.46 -25.80
N GLN A 137 -4.50 -14.52 -25.19
CA GLN A 137 -5.19 -15.24 -24.10
C GLN A 137 -5.46 -14.34 -22.90
N ALA A 138 -4.51 -13.47 -22.53
CA ALA A 138 -4.70 -12.51 -21.46
C ALA A 138 -5.87 -11.55 -21.75
N LEU A 139 -5.96 -11.04 -22.99
CA LEU A 139 -7.05 -10.20 -23.44
C LEU A 139 -8.41 -10.94 -23.41
N ASP A 140 -8.46 -12.17 -23.92
CA ASP A 140 -9.69 -12.97 -23.90
C ASP A 140 -10.21 -13.17 -22.47
N ARG A 141 -9.33 -13.51 -21.54
CA ARG A 141 -9.66 -13.68 -20.11
C ARG A 141 -10.07 -12.37 -19.46
N PHE A 142 -9.37 -11.28 -19.78
CA PHE A 142 -9.75 -9.94 -19.31
C PHE A 142 -11.17 -9.59 -19.72
N TYR A 143 -11.49 -9.70 -21.02
CA TYR A 143 -12.83 -9.37 -21.50
C TYR A 143 -13.92 -10.33 -20.98
N ALA A 144 -13.60 -11.61 -20.80
CA ALA A 144 -14.52 -12.57 -20.21
C ALA A 144 -14.89 -12.19 -18.75
N ARG A 145 -13.92 -11.72 -17.96
CA ARG A 145 -14.15 -11.22 -16.60
C ARG A 145 -14.86 -9.88 -16.60
N LEU A 146 -14.45 -8.97 -17.48
CA LEU A 146 -15.05 -7.64 -17.57
C LEU A 146 -16.56 -7.71 -17.88
N ARG A 147 -16.98 -8.62 -18.75
CA ARG A 147 -18.41 -8.85 -19.06
C ARG A 147 -19.21 -9.34 -17.86
N LYS A 148 -18.59 -10.06 -16.93
CA LYS A 148 -19.22 -10.58 -15.70
C LYS A 148 -19.18 -9.60 -14.54
N THR A 149 -18.37 -8.56 -14.64
CA THR A 149 -18.17 -7.58 -13.57
C THR A 149 -19.21 -6.48 -13.68
N PRO A 150 -20.01 -6.23 -12.62
CA PRO A 150 -20.91 -5.08 -12.58
C PRO A 150 -20.14 -3.79 -12.90
N HIS A 151 -20.76 -2.93 -13.68
CA HIS A 151 -20.16 -1.64 -14.08
C HIS A 151 -18.86 -1.71 -14.87
N ARG A 152 -18.30 -2.87 -15.17
CA ARG A 152 -17.07 -3.06 -15.96
C ARG A 152 -15.87 -2.23 -15.46
N ASN A 153 -15.72 -2.18 -14.17
CA ASN A 153 -14.63 -1.48 -13.49
C ASN A 153 -13.39 -2.36 -13.38
N VAL A 154 -12.22 -1.75 -13.31
CA VAL A 154 -10.92 -2.42 -13.15
C VAL A 154 -10.22 -1.87 -11.92
N LEU A 155 -9.71 -2.76 -11.08
CA LEU A 155 -8.83 -2.43 -9.97
C LEU A 155 -7.40 -2.83 -10.33
N VAL A 156 -6.52 -1.84 -10.51
CA VAL A 156 -5.10 -2.07 -10.76
C VAL A 156 -4.36 -1.97 -9.43
N PHE A 157 -3.61 -3.02 -9.08
CA PHE A 157 -2.74 -3.03 -7.90
C PHE A 157 -1.28 -3.04 -8.31
N VAL A 158 -0.46 -2.17 -7.68
CA VAL A 158 0.98 -2.06 -7.88
C VAL A 158 1.68 -2.28 -6.55
N HIS A 159 2.40 -3.41 -6.43
CA HIS A 159 3.04 -3.82 -5.18
C HIS A 159 4.27 -2.97 -4.82
N GLY A 160 4.74 -3.11 -3.59
CA GLY A 160 5.88 -2.39 -3.05
C GLY A 160 7.24 -3.09 -3.21
N TYR A 161 8.25 -2.51 -2.56
CA TYR A 161 9.60 -3.05 -2.40
C TYR A 161 9.61 -4.38 -1.65
N ASN A 162 10.67 -5.17 -1.84
CA ASN A 162 10.89 -6.42 -1.14
C ASN A 162 9.73 -7.43 -1.28
N THR A 163 9.13 -7.48 -2.47
CA THR A 163 7.95 -8.30 -2.75
C THR A 163 8.23 -9.25 -3.92
N ARG A 164 8.12 -10.55 -3.70
CA ARG A 164 8.19 -11.55 -4.75
C ARG A 164 6.87 -11.59 -5.54
N PHE A 165 6.89 -12.24 -6.71
CA PHE A 165 5.71 -12.31 -7.57
C PHE A 165 4.51 -12.94 -6.85
N GLU A 166 4.72 -14.09 -6.23
CA GLU A 166 3.69 -14.83 -5.52
C GLU A 166 3.14 -14.06 -4.31
N GLU A 167 3.98 -13.29 -3.62
CA GLU A 167 3.55 -12.46 -2.49
C GLU A 167 2.65 -11.31 -2.94
N ALA A 168 2.96 -10.70 -4.09
CA ALA A 168 2.09 -9.68 -4.69
C ALA A 168 0.72 -10.26 -5.06
N VAL A 169 0.69 -11.48 -5.60
CA VAL A 169 -0.55 -12.19 -5.96
C VAL A 169 -1.43 -12.40 -4.72
N TYR A 170 -0.90 -13.00 -3.66
CA TYR A 170 -1.70 -13.31 -2.46
C TYR A 170 -2.13 -12.05 -1.71
N ARG A 171 -1.25 -11.04 -1.62
CA ARG A 171 -1.64 -9.75 -1.01
C ARG A 171 -2.74 -9.08 -1.81
N PHE A 172 -2.68 -9.10 -3.13
CA PHE A 172 -3.72 -8.53 -3.96
C PHE A 172 -5.03 -9.33 -3.89
N ALA A 173 -4.96 -10.67 -3.85
CA ALA A 173 -6.13 -11.51 -3.62
C ALA A 173 -6.84 -11.15 -2.30
N GLN A 174 -6.06 -10.95 -1.22
CA GLN A 174 -6.59 -10.52 0.07
C GLN A 174 -7.29 -9.16 -0.03
N VAL A 175 -6.63 -8.16 -0.61
CA VAL A 175 -7.20 -6.80 -0.74
C VAL A 175 -8.48 -6.83 -1.57
N ALA A 176 -8.48 -7.49 -2.72
CA ALA A 176 -9.64 -7.58 -3.61
C ALA A 176 -10.83 -8.29 -2.94
N HIS A 177 -10.56 -9.38 -2.19
CA HIS A 177 -11.56 -10.12 -1.45
C HIS A 177 -12.17 -9.31 -0.29
N ASP A 178 -11.31 -8.77 0.56
CA ASP A 178 -11.74 -8.10 1.80
C ASP A 178 -12.41 -6.75 1.48
N ALA A 179 -11.96 -6.08 0.40
CA ALA A 179 -12.60 -4.88 -0.13
C ALA A 179 -13.97 -5.15 -0.77
N LYS A 180 -14.29 -6.41 -1.09
CA LYS A 180 -15.49 -6.78 -1.87
C LYS A 180 -15.63 -5.93 -3.14
N ALA A 181 -14.52 -5.65 -3.79
CA ALA A 181 -14.46 -4.72 -4.92
C ALA A 181 -15.15 -5.32 -6.15
N PRO A 182 -16.23 -4.71 -6.67
CA PRO A 182 -16.90 -5.16 -7.89
C PRO A 182 -16.13 -4.69 -9.14
N ALA A 183 -14.89 -5.12 -9.25
CA ALA A 183 -13.97 -4.73 -10.33
C ALA A 183 -13.13 -5.95 -10.76
N VAL A 184 -12.65 -5.94 -12.01
CA VAL A 184 -11.68 -6.95 -12.48
C VAL A 184 -10.34 -6.68 -11.78
N PRO A 185 -9.79 -7.67 -11.03
CA PRO A 185 -8.48 -7.52 -10.42
C PRO A 185 -7.38 -7.64 -11.47
N LEU A 186 -6.59 -6.58 -11.65
CA LEU A 186 -5.41 -6.54 -12.50
C LEU A 186 -4.19 -6.20 -11.67
N LEU A 187 -3.24 -7.15 -11.55
CA LEU A 187 -1.97 -6.96 -10.86
C LEU A 187 -0.92 -6.45 -11.84
N PHE A 188 -0.37 -5.26 -11.58
CA PHE A 188 0.89 -4.88 -12.22
C PHE A 188 2.05 -5.22 -11.30
N THR A 189 2.94 -6.11 -11.72
CA THR A 189 4.09 -6.54 -10.92
C THR A 189 5.41 -6.24 -11.64
N TRP A 190 6.29 -5.56 -10.91
CA TRP A 190 7.59 -5.12 -11.38
C TRP A 190 8.72 -5.93 -10.70
N PRO A 191 9.94 -6.01 -11.27
CA PRO A 191 11.02 -6.84 -10.75
C PRO A 191 11.57 -6.35 -9.42
N SER A 192 11.00 -6.83 -8.32
CA SER A 192 11.55 -6.74 -6.97
C SER A 192 12.11 -8.11 -6.58
N ARG A 193 13.34 -8.13 -6.07
CA ARG A 193 14.04 -9.37 -5.70
C ARG A 193 13.53 -10.03 -4.42
N GLY A 194 12.64 -9.36 -3.69
CA GLY A 194 12.13 -9.90 -2.44
C GLY A 194 13.22 -10.06 -1.36
N ARG A 195 14.23 -9.19 -1.35
CA ARG A 195 15.36 -9.21 -0.40
C ARG A 195 15.63 -7.80 0.12
N LEU A 196 15.79 -7.65 1.43
CA LEU A 196 16.02 -6.34 2.07
C LEU A 196 17.26 -5.61 1.53
N LEU A 197 18.31 -6.32 1.15
CA LEU A 197 19.53 -5.70 0.61
C LEU A 197 19.43 -5.32 -0.88
N ALA A 198 18.32 -5.65 -1.54
CA ALA A 198 18.12 -5.34 -2.95
C ALA A 198 17.43 -3.99 -3.20
N TYR A 199 17.37 -3.12 -2.20
CA TYR A 199 16.62 -1.85 -2.29
C TYR A 199 17.03 -1.00 -3.52
N THR A 200 18.31 -0.82 -3.77
CA THR A 200 18.81 -0.04 -4.93
C THR A 200 18.43 -0.70 -6.25
N TYR A 201 18.56 -2.03 -6.35
CA TYR A 201 18.13 -2.76 -7.53
C TYR A 201 16.62 -2.62 -7.77
N ASP A 202 15.83 -2.77 -6.71
CA ASP A 202 14.37 -2.65 -6.78
C ASP A 202 13.97 -1.23 -7.21
N ARG A 203 14.66 -0.20 -6.73
CA ARG A 203 14.42 1.19 -7.15
C ARG A 203 14.65 1.40 -8.65
N GLU A 204 15.74 0.89 -9.19
CA GLU A 204 16.01 0.93 -10.63
C GLU A 204 15.02 0.10 -11.44
N SER A 205 14.54 -1.03 -10.88
CA SER A 205 13.51 -1.86 -11.50
C SER A 205 12.14 -1.17 -11.51
N ALA A 206 11.84 -0.37 -10.48
CA ALA A 206 10.68 0.49 -10.44
C ALA A 206 10.71 1.51 -11.60
N ASN A 207 11.86 2.20 -11.79
CA ASN A 207 12.06 3.11 -12.91
C ASN A 207 11.94 2.40 -14.27
N TYR A 208 12.55 1.22 -14.41
CA TYR A 208 12.48 0.39 -15.61
C TYR A 208 11.04 0.06 -16.02
N SER A 209 10.16 -0.13 -15.05
CA SER A 209 8.81 -0.66 -15.26
C SER A 209 7.73 0.41 -15.48
N ARG A 210 8.05 1.69 -15.28
CA ARG A 210 7.08 2.79 -15.38
C ARG A 210 6.40 2.91 -16.75
N ASP A 211 7.16 2.74 -17.84
CA ASP A 211 6.64 2.83 -19.20
C ASP A 211 5.68 1.68 -19.51
N SER A 212 5.96 0.50 -18.95
CA SER A 212 5.09 -0.67 -19.08
C SER A 212 3.78 -0.50 -18.29
N LEU A 213 3.83 0.12 -17.11
CA LEU A 213 2.60 0.47 -16.36
C LEU A 213 1.80 1.53 -17.13
N GLU A 214 2.45 2.56 -17.67
CA GLU A 214 1.76 3.55 -18.52
C GLU A 214 1.06 2.87 -19.69
N ALA A 215 1.73 1.94 -20.38
CA ALA A 215 1.14 1.21 -21.50
C ALA A 215 -0.11 0.40 -21.10
N VAL A 216 -0.09 -0.25 -19.92
CA VAL A 216 -1.26 -0.94 -19.37
C VAL A 216 -2.38 0.05 -19.06
N LEU A 217 -2.09 1.18 -18.43
CA LEU A 217 -3.09 2.21 -18.12
C LEU A 217 -3.66 2.83 -19.41
N GLN A 218 -2.83 3.10 -20.42
CA GLN A 218 -3.26 3.59 -21.74
C GLN A 218 -4.20 2.61 -22.43
N PHE A 219 -3.91 1.32 -22.37
CA PHE A 219 -4.81 0.29 -22.89
C PHE A 219 -6.17 0.36 -22.19
N LEU A 220 -6.20 0.37 -20.87
CA LEU A 220 -7.44 0.37 -20.09
C LEU A 220 -8.30 1.61 -20.36
N VAL A 221 -7.70 2.80 -20.44
CA VAL A 221 -8.47 4.04 -20.64
C VAL A 221 -8.98 4.22 -22.06
N LYS A 222 -8.29 3.66 -23.06
CA LYS A 222 -8.69 3.71 -24.47
C LYS A 222 -9.73 2.64 -24.83
N ASP A 223 -9.82 1.56 -24.06
CA ASP A 223 -10.78 0.49 -24.31
C ASP A 223 -12.22 0.91 -23.96
N LYS A 224 -13.11 0.86 -24.95
CA LYS A 224 -14.51 1.26 -24.79
C LYS A 224 -15.29 0.35 -23.83
N SER A 225 -14.83 -0.89 -23.64
CA SER A 225 -15.47 -1.85 -22.73
C SER A 225 -15.19 -1.56 -21.28
N VAL A 226 -14.07 -0.90 -20.95
CA VAL A 226 -13.72 -0.48 -19.59
C VAL A 226 -14.48 0.81 -19.25
N ASN A 227 -15.16 0.81 -18.11
CA ASN A 227 -15.86 1.99 -17.62
C ASN A 227 -14.98 2.85 -16.74
N GLU A 228 -14.45 2.27 -15.65
CA GLU A 228 -13.64 3.00 -14.69
C GLU A 228 -12.41 2.19 -14.28
N VAL A 229 -11.34 2.91 -13.93
CA VAL A 229 -10.08 2.37 -13.43
C VAL A 229 -9.79 3.00 -12.07
N THR A 230 -9.59 2.17 -11.07
CA THR A 230 -9.03 2.54 -9.77
C THR A 230 -7.62 1.98 -9.66
N ILE A 231 -6.67 2.81 -9.26
CA ILE A 231 -5.28 2.40 -9.03
C ILE A 231 -5.03 2.38 -7.53
N LEU A 232 -4.51 1.27 -7.01
CA LEU A 232 -4.01 1.13 -5.65
C LEU A 232 -2.54 0.77 -5.72
N ALA A 233 -1.67 1.65 -5.25
CA ALA A 233 -0.24 1.43 -5.21
C ALA A 233 0.27 1.39 -3.77
N HIS A 234 1.29 0.57 -3.50
CA HIS A 234 1.88 0.42 -2.18
C HIS A 234 3.38 0.70 -2.18
N SER A 235 3.87 1.43 -1.18
CA SER A 235 5.30 1.66 -0.92
C SER A 235 6.05 2.18 -2.16
N MET A 236 7.11 1.52 -2.61
CA MET A 236 7.85 1.85 -3.85
C MET A 236 7.00 1.71 -5.13
N GLY A 237 5.90 0.94 -5.10
CA GLY A 237 4.92 0.89 -6.20
C GLY A 237 4.26 2.25 -6.48
N ASN A 238 4.20 3.13 -5.48
CA ASN A 238 3.74 4.50 -5.68
C ASN A 238 4.68 5.31 -6.57
N TRP A 239 5.99 5.05 -6.47
CA TRP A 239 6.95 5.66 -7.38
C TRP A 239 6.69 5.26 -8.84
N VAL A 240 6.54 3.96 -9.12
CA VAL A 240 6.19 3.45 -10.46
C VAL A 240 4.91 4.11 -10.96
N THR A 241 3.89 4.17 -10.10
CA THR A 241 2.57 4.73 -10.44
C THR A 241 2.64 6.22 -10.74
N MET A 242 3.29 7.00 -9.89
CA MET A 242 3.40 8.45 -10.09
C MET A 242 4.20 8.81 -11.34
N GLU A 243 5.27 8.07 -11.66
CA GLU A 243 6.02 8.25 -12.91
C GLU A 243 5.21 7.85 -14.14
N ALA A 244 4.44 6.75 -14.10
CA ALA A 244 3.56 6.35 -15.18
C ALA A 244 2.46 7.40 -15.44
N LEU A 245 1.82 7.91 -14.37
CA LEU A 245 0.81 8.95 -14.47
C LEU A 245 1.41 10.28 -14.97
N ARG A 246 2.64 10.63 -14.53
CA ARG A 246 3.34 11.81 -15.02
C ARG A 246 3.61 11.72 -16.52
N GLN A 247 4.08 10.58 -17.01
CA GLN A 247 4.31 10.36 -18.44
C GLN A 247 3.00 10.43 -19.25
N MET A 248 1.95 9.78 -18.75
CA MET A 248 0.61 9.86 -19.35
C MET A 248 0.14 11.32 -19.45
N SER A 249 0.29 12.11 -18.37
CA SER A 249 -0.13 13.50 -18.36
C SER A 249 0.65 14.39 -19.34
N ILE A 250 1.97 14.17 -19.46
CA ILE A 250 2.81 14.89 -20.42
C ILE A 250 2.39 14.55 -21.84
N ARG A 251 2.11 13.29 -22.14
CA ARG A 251 1.73 12.80 -23.46
C ARG A 251 0.33 13.23 -23.87
N ASP A 252 -0.64 13.12 -22.96
CA ASP A 252 -2.07 13.30 -23.24
C ASP A 252 -2.62 14.63 -22.72
N LYS A 253 -1.76 15.51 -22.18
CA LYS A 253 -2.12 16.81 -21.59
C LYS A 253 -3.12 16.67 -20.42
N GLY A 254 -2.92 15.65 -19.59
CA GLY A 254 -3.71 15.34 -18.41
C GLY A 254 -3.98 13.83 -18.25
N ILE A 255 -4.62 13.46 -17.17
CA ILE A 255 -5.01 12.07 -16.89
C ILE A 255 -6.42 11.84 -17.46
N HIS A 256 -6.60 10.71 -18.14
CA HIS A 256 -7.89 10.34 -18.75
C HIS A 256 -8.98 10.15 -17.68
N GLY A 257 -10.19 10.68 -17.95
CA GLY A 257 -11.30 10.69 -16.98
C GLY A 257 -11.84 9.32 -16.56
N LYS A 258 -11.46 8.22 -17.19
CA LYS A 258 -11.76 6.85 -16.72
C LYS A 258 -10.93 6.44 -15.51
N ILE A 259 -9.75 7.02 -15.29
CA ILE A 259 -9.05 6.84 -14.02
C ILE A 259 -9.78 7.70 -12.98
N LYS A 260 -10.53 7.05 -12.10
CA LYS A 260 -11.40 7.74 -11.13
C LYS A 260 -10.72 7.96 -9.79
N ASN A 261 -9.91 7.00 -9.35
CA ASN A 261 -9.26 7.07 -8.05
C ASN A 261 -7.80 6.61 -8.18
N VAL A 262 -6.89 7.33 -7.54
CA VAL A 262 -5.50 6.93 -7.36
C VAL A 262 -5.22 6.91 -5.85
N MET A 263 -5.06 5.71 -5.32
CA MET A 263 -4.84 5.43 -3.91
C MET A 263 -3.37 5.09 -3.69
N LEU A 264 -2.68 5.92 -2.94
CA LEU A 264 -1.25 5.83 -2.68
C LEU A 264 -1.02 5.42 -1.23
N ALA A 265 -0.77 4.13 -0.98
CA ALA A 265 -0.59 3.56 0.34
C ALA A 265 0.89 3.58 0.74
N ALA A 266 1.19 4.19 1.91
CA ALA A 266 2.54 4.31 2.47
C ALA A 266 3.60 4.71 1.42
N PRO A 267 3.43 5.84 0.69
CA PRO A 267 4.30 6.19 -0.44
C PRO A 267 5.77 6.33 -0.06
N ASP A 268 6.62 5.45 -0.62
CA ASP A 268 8.08 5.55 -0.50
C ASP A 268 8.62 6.48 -1.59
N ILE A 269 8.21 7.73 -1.54
CA ILE A 269 8.61 8.80 -2.44
C ILE A 269 9.14 9.97 -1.61
N ASP A 270 10.25 10.55 -2.02
CA ASP A 270 10.75 11.81 -1.49
C ASP A 270 9.71 12.92 -1.65
N VAL A 271 9.49 13.72 -0.61
CA VAL A 271 8.44 14.77 -0.61
C VAL A 271 8.63 15.79 -1.73
N ASP A 272 9.87 16.23 -1.99
CA ASP A 272 10.12 17.23 -3.03
C ASP A 272 9.93 16.63 -4.42
N VAL A 273 10.31 15.37 -4.61
CA VAL A 273 10.06 14.64 -5.85
C VAL A 273 8.55 14.48 -6.08
N PHE A 274 7.80 14.08 -5.06
CA PHE A 274 6.35 13.96 -5.14
C PHE A 274 5.68 15.28 -5.54
N ARG A 275 6.09 16.39 -4.93
CA ARG A 275 5.60 17.72 -5.29
C ARG A 275 5.84 18.04 -6.77
N ARG A 276 7.03 17.70 -7.30
CA ARG A 276 7.35 17.89 -8.71
C ARG A 276 6.53 16.99 -9.62
N GLN A 277 6.31 15.74 -9.22
CA GLN A 277 5.45 14.82 -9.97
C GLN A 277 4.01 15.35 -10.03
N VAL A 278 3.42 15.75 -8.91
CA VAL A 278 2.06 16.30 -8.84
C VAL A 278 1.94 17.57 -9.68
N ALA A 279 2.89 18.50 -9.56
CA ALA A 279 2.91 19.72 -10.36
C ALA A 279 3.03 19.43 -11.86
N SER A 280 3.82 18.42 -12.26
CA SER A 280 3.96 18.00 -13.65
C SER A 280 2.70 17.33 -14.20
N ILE A 281 1.97 16.57 -13.36
CA ILE A 281 0.68 15.97 -13.72
C ILE A 281 -0.39 17.06 -13.91
N GLY A 282 -0.34 18.13 -13.10
CA GLY A 282 -1.24 19.27 -13.20
C GLY A 282 -2.65 19.02 -12.66
N ASP A 283 -3.56 19.95 -12.91
CA ASP A 283 -4.91 19.95 -12.34
C ASP A 283 -5.89 18.99 -13.02
N LYS A 284 -5.62 18.61 -14.28
CA LYS A 284 -6.46 17.68 -15.03
C LYS A 284 -6.13 16.24 -14.65
N ARG A 285 -6.47 15.88 -13.43
CA ARG A 285 -6.19 14.56 -12.82
C ARG A 285 -7.33 14.10 -11.90
N PRO A 286 -7.42 12.77 -11.62
CA PRO A 286 -8.31 12.25 -10.59
C PRO A 286 -7.88 12.71 -9.20
N PRO A 287 -8.76 12.58 -8.20
CA PRO A 287 -8.36 12.78 -6.81
C PRO A 287 -7.29 11.78 -6.41
N PHE A 288 -6.28 12.27 -5.69
CA PHE A 288 -5.25 11.45 -5.05
C PHE A 288 -5.60 11.24 -3.58
N TYR A 289 -5.53 9.99 -3.14
CA TYR A 289 -5.77 9.56 -1.77
C TYR A 289 -4.48 9.00 -1.20
N LEU A 290 -3.94 9.61 -0.17
CA LEU A 290 -2.73 9.16 0.51
C LEU A 290 -3.11 8.45 1.81
N PHE A 291 -2.54 7.28 2.03
CA PHE A 291 -2.57 6.61 3.32
C PHE A 291 -1.18 6.71 3.94
N VAL A 292 -1.05 7.47 5.02
CA VAL A 292 0.22 7.77 5.68
C VAL A 292 0.26 7.21 7.08
N SER A 293 1.46 6.98 7.64
CA SER A 293 1.64 6.54 9.01
C SER A 293 3.00 6.99 9.53
N GLN A 294 3.01 7.84 10.56
CA GLN A 294 4.24 8.40 11.14
C GLN A 294 5.10 7.33 11.83
N ASP A 295 4.50 6.23 12.28
CA ASP A 295 5.18 5.10 12.93
C ASP A 295 5.61 3.98 11.97
N ASP A 296 5.63 4.26 10.65
CA ASP A 296 6.07 3.33 9.60
C ASP A 296 7.59 3.14 9.65
N LYS A 297 8.02 1.96 10.13
CA LYS A 297 9.46 1.64 10.30
C LYS A 297 10.16 1.36 8.98
N ALA A 298 9.45 0.87 7.96
CA ALA A 298 10.04 0.64 6.64
C ALA A 298 10.38 1.96 5.95
N LEU A 299 9.47 2.94 6.03
CA LEU A 299 9.73 4.29 5.52
C LEU A 299 10.79 5.03 6.34
N ALA A 300 10.85 4.83 7.66
CA ALA A 300 11.92 5.36 8.49
C ALA A 300 13.30 4.78 8.08
N PHE A 301 13.36 3.51 7.70
CA PHE A 301 14.58 2.91 7.11
C PHE A 301 14.91 3.56 5.76
N SER A 302 13.93 3.67 4.85
CA SER A 302 14.11 4.33 3.56
C SER A 302 14.64 5.76 3.71
N THR A 303 14.08 6.55 4.64
CA THR A 303 14.55 7.91 4.97
C THR A 303 16.04 7.92 5.27
N ARG A 304 16.53 6.98 6.09
CA ARG A 304 17.97 6.91 6.47
C ARG A 304 18.86 6.53 5.29
N VAL A 305 18.42 5.59 4.46
CA VAL A 305 19.19 5.14 3.26
C VAL A 305 19.37 6.28 2.25
N TRP A 306 18.39 7.18 2.14
CA TRP A 306 18.37 8.27 1.16
C TRP A 306 18.68 9.64 1.75
N GLY A 307 19.63 9.74 2.67
CA GLY A 307 20.15 11.02 3.14
C GLY A 307 19.20 11.79 4.06
N ASN A 308 18.37 11.10 4.83
CA ASN A 308 17.41 11.67 5.79
C ASN A 308 16.34 12.58 5.16
N THR A 309 15.97 12.34 3.92
CA THR A 309 14.83 13.04 3.29
C THR A 309 13.51 12.39 3.64
N ALA A 310 12.52 13.22 4.00
CA ALA A 310 11.19 12.73 4.39
C ALA A 310 10.49 11.97 3.27
N ARG A 311 9.84 10.86 3.62
CA ARG A 311 8.98 10.08 2.71
C ARG A 311 7.53 10.49 2.88
N VAL A 312 6.83 10.67 1.76
CA VAL A 312 5.43 11.13 1.75
C VAL A 312 4.54 10.26 2.64
N GLY A 313 4.79 8.95 2.68
CA GLY A 313 4.01 8.00 3.49
C GLY A 313 4.23 8.08 5.00
N SER A 314 5.23 8.84 5.48
CA SER A 314 5.57 8.95 6.91
C SER A 314 5.52 10.37 7.45
N VAL A 315 5.06 11.35 6.66
CA VAL A 315 4.90 12.72 7.15
C VAL A 315 3.70 12.86 8.07
N ASP A 316 3.75 13.85 8.96
CA ASP A 316 2.58 14.30 9.71
C ASP A 316 1.74 15.22 8.81
N PRO A 317 0.54 14.81 8.39
CA PRO A 317 -0.28 15.60 7.47
C PRO A 317 -0.79 16.91 8.06
N GLU A 318 -0.80 17.06 9.40
CA GLU A 318 -1.21 18.28 10.09
C GLU A 318 -0.07 19.28 10.24
N GLN A 319 1.18 18.85 10.10
CA GLN A 319 2.34 19.70 10.25
C GLN A 319 2.64 20.48 8.95
N GLU A 320 3.05 21.75 9.10
CA GLU A 320 3.59 22.51 7.97
C GLU A 320 5.01 22.00 7.60
N PRO A 321 5.36 21.98 6.32
CA PRO A 321 4.64 22.51 5.16
C PRO A 321 3.64 21.53 4.50
N TYR A 322 3.46 20.33 5.06
CA TYR A 322 2.71 19.24 4.43
C TYR A 322 1.21 19.56 4.37
N ARG A 323 0.64 20.10 5.43
CA ARG A 323 -0.76 20.53 5.49
C ARG A 323 -1.09 21.48 4.33
N THR A 324 -0.33 22.54 4.18
CA THR A 324 -0.52 23.51 3.10
C THR A 324 -0.31 22.87 1.73
N MET A 325 0.68 21.99 1.56
CA MET A 325 0.95 21.28 0.32
C MET A 325 -0.24 20.40 -0.10
N PHE A 326 -0.74 19.57 0.80
CA PHE A 326 -1.85 18.65 0.51
C PHE A 326 -3.14 19.42 0.21
N ALA A 327 -3.42 20.48 0.95
CA ALA A 327 -4.58 21.36 0.71
C ALA A 327 -4.51 22.03 -0.66
N LYS A 328 -3.37 22.64 -1.00
CA LYS A 328 -3.15 23.30 -2.30
C LYS A 328 -3.33 22.33 -3.46
N GLU A 329 -2.78 21.15 -3.35
CA GLU A 329 -2.84 20.12 -4.38
C GLU A 329 -4.14 19.30 -4.33
N ARG A 330 -5.08 19.61 -3.45
CA ARG A 330 -6.36 18.90 -3.29
C ARG A 330 -6.16 17.38 -3.11
N ILE A 331 -5.12 17.01 -2.35
CA ILE A 331 -4.80 15.64 -2.01
C ILE A 331 -5.52 15.30 -0.70
N LYS A 332 -6.22 14.16 -0.68
CA LYS A 332 -6.88 13.67 0.51
C LYS A 332 -5.96 12.71 1.26
N VAL A 333 -5.76 12.96 2.55
CA VAL A 333 -4.83 12.17 3.37
C VAL A 333 -5.60 11.44 4.47
N PHE A 334 -5.31 10.14 4.58
CA PHE A 334 -5.75 9.27 5.66
C PHE A 334 -4.55 8.99 6.55
N ASP A 335 -4.57 9.50 7.77
CA ASP A 335 -3.54 9.21 8.77
C ASP A 335 -3.87 7.90 9.49
N LEU A 336 -3.08 6.87 9.24
CA LEU A 336 -3.21 5.55 9.82
C LEU A 336 -2.29 5.35 11.04
N THR A 337 -1.68 6.41 11.58
CA THR A 337 -0.72 6.31 12.69
C THR A 337 -1.33 5.60 13.89
N LYS A 338 -2.61 5.87 14.21
CA LYS A 338 -3.32 5.26 15.34
C LYS A 338 -3.89 3.87 15.04
N GLU A 339 -3.93 3.46 13.77
CA GLU A 339 -4.44 2.15 13.37
C GLU A 339 -3.46 1.05 13.81
N LYS A 340 -4.04 -0.08 14.26
CA LYS A 340 -3.25 -1.26 14.59
C LYS A 340 -2.81 -1.96 13.31
N SER A 341 -1.55 -2.34 13.23
CA SER A 341 -1.01 -3.15 12.14
C SER A 341 -0.86 -4.60 12.57
N GLY A 342 -1.10 -5.51 11.63
CA GLY A 342 -0.75 -6.91 11.79
C GLY A 342 0.74 -7.20 11.52
N ASP A 343 1.49 -6.25 10.96
CA ASP A 343 2.91 -6.40 10.65
C ASP A 343 3.81 -5.64 11.64
N SER A 344 5.01 -6.17 11.88
CA SER A 344 5.97 -5.60 12.83
C SER A 344 6.59 -4.27 12.39
N LEU A 345 6.45 -3.92 11.12
CA LEU A 345 6.98 -2.69 10.52
C LEU A 345 5.97 -1.56 10.47
N ASN A 346 4.69 -1.82 10.72
CA ASN A 346 3.59 -0.86 10.57
C ASN A 346 3.44 -0.32 9.13
N HIS A 347 3.93 -1.07 8.13
CA HIS A 347 3.99 -0.65 6.73
C HIS A 347 2.79 -1.12 5.89
N GLY A 348 2.13 -2.18 6.34
CA GLY A 348 0.97 -2.80 5.66
C GLY A 348 -0.39 -2.33 6.15
N LYS A 349 -0.50 -1.28 6.96
CA LYS A 349 -1.74 -0.85 7.61
C LYS A 349 -2.92 -0.68 6.64
N PHE A 350 -2.67 -0.19 5.42
CA PHE A 350 -3.70 -0.01 4.40
C PHE A 350 -4.43 -1.30 4.01
N ALA A 351 -3.71 -2.44 4.06
CA ALA A 351 -4.26 -3.76 3.71
C ALA A 351 -4.62 -4.58 4.96
N ASN A 352 -3.94 -4.32 6.09
CA ASN A 352 -4.12 -5.07 7.32
C ASN A 352 -5.26 -4.53 8.20
N SER A 353 -5.69 -3.26 8.03
CA SER A 353 -6.86 -2.72 8.71
C SER A 353 -8.13 -3.07 7.93
N PRO A 354 -9.06 -3.85 8.50
CA PRO A 354 -10.34 -4.19 7.87
C PRO A 354 -11.14 -2.94 7.49
N GLU A 355 -11.07 -1.90 8.29
CA GLU A 355 -11.77 -0.63 8.09
C GLU A 355 -11.24 0.09 6.85
N VAL A 356 -9.91 0.17 6.69
CA VAL A 356 -9.27 0.78 5.51
C VAL A 356 -9.61 0.00 4.25
N VAL A 357 -9.55 -1.32 4.30
CA VAL A 357 -9.87 -2.18 3.15
C VAL A 357 -11.34 -2.03 2.75
N GLN A 358 -12.28 -1.89 3.70
CA GLN A 358 -13.68 -1.61 3.42
C GLN A 358 -13.90 -0.23 2.77
N ILE A 359 -13.13 0.79 3.18
CA ILE A 359 -13.16 2.11 2.54
C ILE A 359 -12.73 1.98 1.08
N ILE A 360 -11.62 1.29 0.81
CA ILE A 360 -11.14 1.02 -0.55
C ILE A 360 -12.25 0.36 -1.38
N GLY A 361 -12.90 -0.67 -0.82
CA GLY A 361 -14.01 -1.37 -1.47
C GLY A 361 -15.23 -0.50 -1.75
N GLY A 362 -15.63 0.30 -0.78
CA GLY A 362 -16.74 1.24 -0.91
C GLY A 362 -16.53 2.25 -2.04
N GLN A 363 -15.30 2.74 -2.21
CA GLN A 363 -14.93 3.66 -3.29
C GLN A 363 -15.02 3.01 -4.67
N ILE A 364 -14.59 1.75 -4.77
CA ILE A 364 -14.65 1.00 -6.03
C ILE A 364 -16.10 0.65 -6.38
N ALA A 365 -16.91 0.32 -5.37
CA ALA A 365 -18.31 -0.07 -5.57
C ALA A 365 -19.20 1.10 -5.97
N SER A 366 -18.99 2.27 -5.40
CA SER A 366 -19.84 3.45 -5.61
C SER A 366 -19.52 4.21 -6.90
N GLY A 367 -18.35 4.02 -7.48
CA GLY A 367 -17.85 4.89 -8.57
C GLY A 367 -17.78 6.37 -8.14
N GLN A 368 -17.94 6.64 -6.84
CA GLN A 368 -18.03 7.97 -6.25
C GLN A 368 -16.70 8.35 -5.62
N THR A 369 -16.42 9.62 -5.59
CA THR A 369 -15.29 10.14 -4.83
C THR A 369 -15.58 10.03 -3.33
N LEU A 370 -14.54 9.93 -2.48
CA LEU A 370 -14.64 9.92 -1.00
C LEU A 370 -15.31 11.17 -0.39
N THR A 371 -15.95 11.99 -1.22
CA THR A 371 -16.74 13.15 -0.83
C THR A 371 -18.21 12.83 -0.59
N ASP A 372 -18.63 11.57 -0.81
CA ASP A 372 -20.00 11.17 -0.50
C ASP A 372 -20.22 11.22 1.01
N SER A 373 -21.13 12.13 1.42
CA SER A 373 -21.46 12.39 2.82
C SER A 373 -22.03 11.17 3.56
N ARG A 374 -22.47 10.13 2.84
CA ARG A 374 -22.95 8.86 3.44
C ARG A 374 -21.81 7.97 3.93
N ALA A 375 -20.58 8.26 3.50
CA ALA A 375 -19.43 7.46 3.91
C ALA A 375 -18.98 7.77 5.35
N GLY A 376 -19.83 8.02 6.32
CA GLY A 376 -19.56 8.30 7.75
C GLY A 376 -18.36 7.59 8.43
N LEU A 377 -17.47 7.07 7.60
CA LEU A 377 -16.23 6.37 7.89
C LEU A 377 -15.07 7.32 8.23
N GLY A 378 -15.15 8.59 7.80
CA GLY A 378 -14.14 9.60 8.14
C GLY A 378 -14.05 9.89 9.63
N ASP A 379 -15.18 9.83 10.35
CA ASP A 379 -15.22 10.03 11.79
C ASP A 379 -14.63 8.85 12.59
N LYS A 380 -14.67 7.64 12.04
CA LYS A 380 -14.15 6.45 12.72
C LYS A 380 -12.64 6.27 12.56
N LEU A 381 -12.05 6.82 11.51
CA LEU A 381 -10.64 6.64 11.16
C LEU A 381 -9.77 7.88 11.38
N GLY A 382 -10.26 8.92 12.08
CA GLY A 382 -9.48 10.13 12.26
C GLY A 382 -9.10 10.77 10.90
N LEU A 383 -10.08 10.88 9.99
CA LEU A 383 -9.86 11.48 8.69
C LEU A 383 -9.34 12.91 8.87
N VAL A 384 -8.08 13.08 8.67
CA VAL A 384 -7.48 14.39 8.54
C VAL A 384 -7.79 14.92 7.15
N VAL A 385 -8.97 15.52 6.99
CA VAL A 385 -9.19 16.42 5.87
C VAL A 385 -8.44 17.70 6.21
N THR A 386 -7.31 17.92 5.54
CA THR A 386 -6.50 19.12 5.70
C THR A 386 -7.38 20.36 5.69
N GLY A 387 -7.55 21.00 6.85
CA GLY A 387 -8.21 22.30 6.93
C GLY A 387 -9.26 22.50 7.98
N ALA A 388 -9.28 21.81 9.13
CA ALA A 388 -9.84 22.36 10.38
C ALA A 388 -10.12 21.30 11.47
N ALA A 389 -9.80 21.63 12.71
CA ALA A 389 -9.90 20.78 13.88
C ALA A 389 -11.34 20.58 14.39
N GLY A 390 -11.66 19.41 14.90
CA GLY A 390 -12.84 19.12 15.73
C GLY A 390 -14.21 19.27 15.04
N VAL A 391 -15.10 20.07 15.58
CA VAL A 391 -16.45 20.40 15.06
C VAL A 391 -16.41 20.87 13.60
N VAL A 392 -15.28 21.37 13.15
CA VAL A 392 -15.01 21.83 11.79
C VAL A 392 -14.86 20.67 10.79
N GLY A 393 -14.54 19.44 11.22
CA GLY A 393 -14.46 18.26 10.32
C GLY A 393 -15.80 17.94 9.65
N ARG A 394 -16.90 18.00 10.38
CA ARG A 394 -18.26 17.80 9.83
C ARG A 394 -18.72 18.98 8.99
N ALA A 395 -18.43 20.21 9.42
CA ALA A 395 -18.76 21.41 8.63
C ALA A 395 -17.97 21.46 7.32
N ALA A 396 -16.71 20.97 7.32
CA ALA A 396 -15.89 20.86 6.11
C ALA A 396 -16.41 19.79 5.14
N SER A 397 -16.88 18.63 5.65
CA SER A 397 -17.51 17.60 4.81
C SER A 397 -18.77 18.11 4.14
N ILE A 398 -19.59 18.88 4.86
CA ILE A 398 -20.78 19.55 4.34
C ILE A 398 -20.40 20.57 3.26
N ALA A 399 -19.39 21.41 3.51
CA ALA A 399 -18.93 22.43 2.56
C ALA A 399 -18.36 21.83 1.25
N VAL A 400 -17.69 20.67 1.35
CA VAL A 400 -17.15 19.98 0.16
C VAL A 400 -18.25 19.23 -0.60
N SER A 401 -19.27 18.72 0.10
CA SER A 401 -20.37 17.95 -0.51
C SER A 401 -21.46 18.87 -1.11
N ALA A 402 -21.62 20.09 -0.63
CA ALA A 402 -22.66 21.01 -1.09
C ALA A 402 -22.65 21.27 -2.61
N PRO A 403 -21.52 21.50 -3.28
CA PRO A 403 -21.50 21.66 -4.74
C PRO A 403 -21.93 20.40 -5.50
N VAL A 404 -21.65 19.21 -4.93
CA VAL A 404 -21.98 17.91 -5.54
C VAL A 404 -23.46 17.57 -5.33
N ALA A 405 -24.05 17.98 -4.21
CA ALA A 405 -25.47 17.77 -3.91
C ALA A 405 -26.43 18.45 -4.91
N ILE A 406 -25.95 19.43 -5.67
CA ILE A 406 -26.75 20.09 -6.72
C ILE A 406 -27.04 19.12 -7.88
N ILE A 407 -26.09 18.23 -8.19
CA ILE A 407 -26.12 17.34 -9.36
C ILE A 407 -26.35 15.89 -9.01
N ASP A 408 -26.17 15.49 -7.75
CA ASP A 408 -26.32 14.11 -7.29
C ASP A 408 -27.30 13.98 -6.13
N GLY A 409 -28.40 13.22 -6.37
CA GLY A 409 -29.49 13.03 -5.41
C GLY A 409 -29.08 12.29 -4.13
N ARG A 410 -28.11 11.36 -4.19
CA ARG A 410 -27.64 10.59 -3.03
C ARG A 410 -26.80 11.44 -2.10
N THR A 411 -25.95 12.30 -2.67
CA THR A 411 -25.17 13.28 -1.91
C THR A 411 -26.09 14.28 -1.21
N ARG A 412 -27.22 14.66 -1.85
CA ARG A 412 -28.23 15.56 -1.27
C ARG A 412 -28.90 14.98 -0.03
N GLU A 413 -29.32 13.71 -0.09
CA GLU A 413 -29.94 13.03 1.05
C GLU A 413 -28.96 12.88 2.22
N GLY A 414 -27.71 12.41 1.94
CA GLY A 414 -26.66 12.30 2.97
C GLY A 414 -26.26 13.65 3.59
N LEU A 415 -26.30 14.73 2.80
CA LEU A 415 -26.05 16.09 3.30
C LEU A 415 -27.14 16.54 4.28
N SER A 416 -28.41 16.23 4.00
CA SER A 416 -29.54 16.52 4.90
C SER A 416 -29.38 15.84 6.25
N ASP A 417 -28.96 14.57 6.26
CA ASP A 417 -28.71 13.80 7.49
C ASP A 417 -27.58 14.39 8.32
N GLN A 418 -26.48 14.83 7.68
CA GLN A 418 -25.37 15.50 8.36
C GLN A 418 -25.74 16.86 8.95
N PHE A 419 -26.57 17.64 8.27
CA PHE A 419 -27.06 18.90 8.81
C PHE A 419 -27.94 18.68 10.06
N ASN A 420 -28.78 17.66 10.04
CA ASN A 420 -29.64 17.33 11.18
C ASN A 420 -28.80 16.88 12.39
N GLU A 421 -27.75 16.08 12.17
CA GLU A 421 -26.85 15.59 13.21
C GLU A 421 -25.97 16.71 13.77
N LEU A 422 -25.46 17.62 12.93
CA LEU A 422 -24.73 18.80 13.36
C LEU A 422 -25.61 19.74 14.21
N GLY A 423 -26.84 19.96 13.79
CA GLY A 423 -27.81 20.76 14.55
C GLY A 423 -28.13 20.17 15.92
N GLY A 424 -28.19 18.84 16.04
CA GLY A 424 -28.33 18.13 17.30
C GLY A 424 -27.14 18.32 18.24
N GLN A 425 -25.92 18.21 17.74
CA GLN A 425 -24.69 18.40 18.52
C GLN A 425 -24.49 19.86 18.98
N VAL A 426 -24.81 20.84 18.15
CA VAL A 426 -24.75 22.25 18.54
C VAL A 426 -25.74 22.54 19.67
N LYS A 427 -26.95 21.98 19.64
CA LYS A 427 -27.92 22.09 20.73
C LYS A 427 -27.42 21.44 22.04
N GLN A 428 -26.73 20.29 21.97
CA GLN A 428 -26.14 19.65 23.16
C GLN A 428 -24.98 20.47 23.73
N THR A 429 -24.12 21.02 22.88
CA THR A 429 -22.96 21.82 23.31
C THR A 429 -23.39 23.16 23.91
N VAL A 430 -24.40 23.82 23.35
CA VAL A 430 -24.94 25.09 23.87
C VAL A 430 -25.82 24.86 25.10
N GLY A 431 -26.57 23.73 25.16
CA GLY A 431 -27.37 23.36 26.33
C GLY A 431 -26.55 22.98 27.59
N GLY A 432 -25.30 22.50 27.38
CA GLY A 432 -24.40 22.16 28.49
C GLY A 432 -23.67 23.37 29.14
N VAL A 433 -23.70 24.53 28.51
CA VAL A 433 -23.03 25.76 29.01
C VAL A 433 -23.97 26.64 29.84
N VAL A 434 -25.28 26.35 29.84
CA VAL A 434 -26.28 27.07 30.62
C VAL A 434 -26.78 26.16 31.75
N ALA A 435 -25.93 25.82 32.73
CA ALA A 435 -26.36 25.40 34.04
C ALA A 435 -26.31 26.62 34.96
N PRO A 436 -27.40 26.99 35.67
CA PRO A 436 -27.42 28.20 36.45
C PRO A 436 -26.57 28.07 37.73
N LEU A 437 -25.69 29.04 37.91
CA LEU A 437 -25.16 29.36 39.23
C LEU A 437 -26.35 29.78 40.13
N GLN A 438 -26.86 28.86 40.94
CA GLN A 438 -27.69 29.18 42.08
C GLN A 438 -27.08 28.56 43.33
N GLN A 439 -26.73 29.46 44.23
CA GLN A 439 -26.38 29.44 45.65
C GLN A 439 -24.90 29.25 45.99
#